data_27e7caabaadc0bb6e544517482407c2f
#
_entry.id   27e7caabaadc0bb6e544517482407c2f
#
_cell.length_a   1.000
_cell.length_b   1.000
_cell.length_c   1.000
_cell.angle_alpha   90.00
_cell.angle_beta   90.00
_cell.angle_gamma   90.00
#
_symmetry.space_group_name_H-M   'P 1'
#
loop_
_entity.id
_entity.type
_entity.pdbx_description
1 polymer ?
#
loop_
_entity_poly.entity_id
_entity_poly.type
_entity_poly.pdbx_seq_one_letter_code
_entity_poly.pdbx_strand_id
1 'polypeptide(L)'
;MELNKIKYKRHIKPLDTSEKPCKSWHFLTWFVKTLSRHLMRGKIRKLEKINMRGLKPPYIILSNHQTFSDMEINAILTYPYDFHSITSLEGYYGFCGIRGWLMKRVGCIPKRRFTTDPHLISSCETILNEYGDILTIYPEAAYSNVGVLAPFPDSYGALIKKLNKPVVVIVHRGNYLRSPFWDWERKRNVKTYTTMKKILDIADIERMTSEEIMAKVRKEMSYDEYRYQKENNIVIDEPWRAEGLHKVLYQCPHCKKEHQMLSRGITLWCMNCGKRWIMTELGEMRAQNGKTEFTHIPDWYNWERENVKKEVESGEYHFEDDVEVYSMPNPKKFIPLGKAFLKHSLENGMTLDGYYNGQSYKISRPSRGLYNIHIEYNYCFKRRDPCIQISVADNTFVCYTSKKDVVTKVYFATLAIHEKLMRERMENKSKSAIKRAPVVVKSLKATTETTIEQN
;
A
#
# COMPACT_ATOMS: atom_id res chain seq x y z
N MET A 1 -15.97 -22.21 -9.26
CA MET A 1 -16.55 -21.29 -10.24
C MET A 1 -15.42 -20.90 -11.19
N GLU A 2 -15.41 -21.41 -12.41
CA GLU A 2 -14.38 -21.07 -13.40
C GLU A 2 -14.51 -19.58 -13.73
N LEU A 3 -13.48 -18.81 -13.40
CA LEU A 3 -13.31 -17.45 -13.89
C LEU A 3 -13.25 -17.52 -15.41
N ASN A 4 -14.25 -16.94 -16.10
CA ASN A 4 -14.23 -16.88 -17.56
C ASN A 4 -13.00 -16.12 -18.00
N LYS A 5 -11.96 -16.83 -18.44
CA LYS A 5 -10.73 -16.23 -18.95
C LYS A 5 -11.02 -15.35 -20.16
N ILE A 6 -10.52 -14.14 -20.15
CA ILE A 6 -10.66 -13.24 -21.30
C ILE A 6 -9.96 -13.82 -22.51
N LYS A 7 -10.70 -14.05 -23.61
CA LYS A 7 -10.12 -14.46 -24.88
C LYS A 7 -9.68 -13.24 -25.68
N TYR A 8 -8.38 -12.94 -25.61
CA TYR A 8 -7.82 -11.86 -26.40
C TYR A 8 -7.82 -12.14 -27.89
N LYS A 9 -7.90 -11.09 -28.73
CA LYS A 9 -7.84 -11.18 -30.20
C LYS A 9 -6.55 -11.82 -30.71
N ARG A 10 -5.48 -11.78 -29.91
CA ARG A 10 -4.18 -12.42 -30.22
C ARG A 10 -3.73 -13.19 -28.98
N HIS A 11 -2.94 -14.22 -29.19
CA HIS A 11 -2.31 -14.95 -28.08
C HIS A 11 -1.41 -13.99 -27.26
N ILE A 12 -1.61 -13.93 -25.96
CA ILE A 12 -0.82 -13.12 -25.04
C ILE A 12 -0.33 -14.03 -23.92
N LYS A 13 1.00 -14.17 -23.84
CA LYS A 13 1.63 -14.89 -22.73
C LYS A 13 1.50 -14.03 -21.46
N PRO A 14 0.87 -14.53 -20.38
CA PRO A 14 0.87 -13.86 -19.07
C PRO A 14 2.28 -13.65 -18.53
N LEU A 15 2.43 -12.80 -17.50
CA LEU A 15 3.69 -12.71 -16.76
C LEU A 15 3.97 -14.05 -16.09
N ASP A 16 5.15 -14.59 -16.35
CA ASP A 16 5.67 -15.75 -15.64
C ASP A 16 6.48 -15.26 -14.43
N THR A 17 6.01 -15.57 -13.22
CA THR A 17 6.68 -15.21 -11.95
C THR A 17 7.57 -16.35 -11.43
N SER A 18 7.56 -17.52 -12.08
CA SER A 18 8.41 -18.66 -11.73
C SER A 18 9.86 -18.51 -12.18
N GLU A 19 10.11 -17.57 -13.11
CA GLU A 19 11.48 -17.27 -13.56
C GLU A 19 12.35 -16.80 -12.40
N LYS A 20 13.55 -17.36 -12.27
CA LYS A 20 14.55 -16.91 -11.32
C LYS A 20 14.81 -15.40 -11.49
N PRO A 21 14.89 -14.59 -10.41
CA PRO A 21 15.18 -13.17 -10.54
C PRO A 21 16.52 -12.95 -11.25
N CYS A 22 16.56 -11.96 -12.13
CA CYS A 22 17.83 -11.62 -12.80
C CYS A 22 18.80 -11.05 -11.77
N LYS A 23 20.05 -11.53 -11.76
CA LYS A 23 21.12 -10.84 -11.05
C LYS A 23 21.29 -9.45 -11.65
N SER A 24 21.44 -8.44 -10.82
CA SER A 24 21.65 -7.07 -11.28
C SER A 24 22.99 -6.93 -12.04
N TRP A 25 23.02 -6.08 -13.04
CA TRP A 25 24.27 -5.73 -13.71
C TRP A 25 24.98 -4.64 -12.91
N HIS A 26 26.04 -4.97 -12.26
CA HIS A 26 26.78 -4.06 -11.38
C HIS A 26 27.12 -2.70 -12.03
N PHE A 27 27.58 -2.70 -13.28
CA PHE A 27 27.85 -1.47 -14.02
C PHE A 27 26.58 -0.62 -14.24
N LEU A 28 25.47 -1.26 -14.62
CA LEU A 28 24.19 -0.55 -14.83
C LEU A 28 23.64 0.00 -13.53
N THR A 29 23.69 -0.77 -12.44
CA THR A 29 23.26 -0.31 -11.11
C THR A 29 24.14 0.83 -10.61
N TRP A 30 25.46 0.75 -10.80
CA TRP A 30 26.38 1.84 -10.50
C TRP A 30 26.01 3.12 -11.28
N PHE A 31 25.79 2.99 -12.60
CA PHE A 31 25.37 4.11 -13.45
C PHE A 31 24.05 4.73 -12.97
N VAL A 32 23.01 3.91 -12.72
CA VAL A 32 21.71 4.38 -12.21
C VAL A 32 21.86 5.10 -10.87
N LYS A 33 22.67 4.57 -9.95
CA LYS A 33 22.93 5.21 -8.64
C LYS A 33 23.64 6.56 -8.77
N THR A 34 24.62 6.64 -9.68
CA THR A 34 25.36 7.87 -9.97
C THR A 34 24.43 8.91 -10.60
N LEU A 35 23.60 8.50 -11.55
CA LEU A 35 22.59 9.34 -12.18
C LEU A 35 21.55 9.81 -11.16
N SER A 36 21.03 8.92 -10.31
CA SER A 36 20.11 9.26 -9.23
C SER A 36 20.69 10.30 -8.29
N ARG A 37 21.97 10.15 -7.91
CA ARG A 37 22.67 11.16 -7.08
C ARG A 37 22.72 12.52 -7.76
N HIS A 38 22.96 12.56 -9.06
CA HIS A 38 22.97 13.80 -9.83
C HIS A 38 21.57 14.42 -9.93
N LEU A 39 20.55 13.62 -10.28
CA LEU A 39 19.15 14.07 -10.43
C LEU A 39 18.54 14.55 -9.11
N MET A 40 18.96 13.97 -7.98
CA MET A 40 18.49 14.33 -6.65
C MET A 40 19.31 15.43 -5.98
N ARG A 41 20.37 15.94 -6.64
CA ARG A 41 21.18 17.04 -6.14
C ARG A 41 20.33 18.28 -5.91
N GLY A 42 20.47 18.90 -4.73
CA GLY A 42 19.67 20.05 -4.32
C GLY A 42 18.24 19.74 -3.84
N LYS A 43 17.77 18.52 -4.07
CA LYS A 43 16.43 18.05 -3.61
C LYS A 43 16.49 17.33 -2.27
N ILE A 44 17.65 16.88 -1.86
CA ILE A 44 17.89 16.17 -0.60
C ILE A 44 18.43 17.17 0.44
N ARG A 45 17.76 17.24 1.60
CA ARG A 45 18.22 18.00 2.77
C ARG A 45 19.28 17.23 3.52
N LYS A 46 18.98 15.95 3.84
CA LYS A 46 19.86 15.05 4.61
C LYS A 46 19.55 13.59 4.34
N LEU A 47 20.59 12.78 4.25
CA LEU A 47 20.52 11.33 4.32
C LEU A 47 21.25 10.88 5.59
N GLU A 48 20.58 10.14 6.44
CA GLU A 48 21.11 9.72 7.73
C GLU A 48 21.12 8.19 7.84
N LYS A 49 22.28 7.64 8.25
CA LYS A 49 22.46 6.21 8.46
C LYS A 49 22.64 5.94 9.96
N ILE A 50 21.71 5.17 10.55
CA ILE A 50 21.64 4.90 11.98
C ILE A 50 21.90 3.40 12.19
N ASN A 51 22.85 3.04 13.05
CA ASN A 51 23.24 1.67 13.35
C ASN A 51 23.67 0.84 12.12
N MET A 52 24.17 1.52 11.07
CA MET A 52 24.57 0.88 9.82
C MET A 52 26.07 0.57 9.74
N ARG A 53 26.87 1.01 10.72
CA ARG A 53 28.32 0.81 10.72
C ARG A 53 28.67 -0.67 10.73
N GLY A 54 29.48 -1.12 9.77
CA GLY A 54 29.90 -2.50 9.63
C GLY A 54 28.87 -3.45 9.01
N LEU A 55 27.62 -3.02 8.78
CA LEU A 55 26.62 -3.85 8.12
C LEU A 55 26.95 -3.97 6.63
N LYS A 56 27.13 -5.19 6.16
CA LYS A 56 27.31 -5.58 4.75
C LYS A 56 26.13 -6.43 4.30
N PRO A 57 25.80 -6.45 2.99
CA PRO A 57 24.81 -7.39 2.45
C PRO A 57 25.17 -8.84 2.78
N PRO A 58 24.17 -9.76 2.83
CA PRO A 58 22.76 -9.52 2.54
C PRO A 58 21.96 -9.00 3.74
N TYR A 59 20.99 -8.10 3.47
CA TYR A 59 20.00 -7.66 4.45
C TYR A 59 18.71 -7.21 3.76
N ILE A 60 17.63 -7.10 4.53
CA ILE A 60 16.31 -6.71 4.06
C ILE A 60 16.10 -5.23 4.36
N ILE A 61 15.64 -4.46 3.37
CA ILE A 61 15.15 -3.09 3.55
C ILE A 61 13.63 -3.09 3.48
N LEU A 62 12.99 -2.51 4.51
CA LEU A 62 11.59 -2.12 4.49
C LEU A 62 11.53 -0.60 4.37
N SER A 63 10.95 -0.10 3.28
CA SER A 63 10.88 1.33 3.00
C SER A 63 9.42 1.79 2.96
N ASN A 64 9.11 2.94 3.56
CA ASN A 64 7.84 3.61 3.29
C ASN A 64 7.78 4.05 1.82
N HIS A 65 6.56 4.25 1.30
CA HIS A 65 6.38 4.56 -0.11
C HIS A 65 5.53 5.81 -0.31
N GLN A 66 6.17 6.90 -0.66
CA GLN A 66 5.55 8.21 -0.81
C GLN A 66 5.45 8.66 -2.27
N THR A 67 6.54 8.45 -3.02
CA THR A 67 6.65 8.90 -4.41
C THR A 67 7.63 8.02 -5.20
N PHE A 68 7.69 8.26 -6.51
CA PHE A 68 8.69 7.61 -7.37
C PHE A 68 10.14 7.90 -6.93
N SER A 69 10.41 9.08 -6.35
CA SER A 69 11.76 9.47 -5.91
C SER A 69 12.31 8.62 -4.76
N ASP A 70 11.46 7.86 -4.06
CA ASP A 70 11.91 6.94 -3.01
C ASP A 70 12.89 5.90 -3.54
N MET A 71 12.66 5.38 -4.76
CA MET A 71 13.58 4.43 -5.41
C MET A 71 14.94 5.06 -5.71
N GLU A 72 14.96 6.31 -6.18
CA GLU A 72 16.18 7.06 -6.46
C GLU A 72 17.01 7.27 -5.18
N ILE A 73 16.35 7.63 -4.08
CA ILE A 73 17.01 7.83 -2.79
C ILE A 73 17.49 6.50 -2.21
N ASN A 74 16.71 5.43 -2.31
CA ASN A 74 17.13 4.09 -1.88
C ASN A 74 18.35 3.61 -2.67
N ALA A 75 18.41 3.89 -3.98
CA ALA A 75 19.57 3.59 -4.81
C ALA A 75 20.83 4.35 -4.32
N ILE A 76 20.70 5.62 -3.92
CA ILE A 76 21.79 6.41 -3.36
C ILE A 76 22.26 5.84 -2.01
N LEU A 77 21.32 5.49 -1.13
CA LEU A 77 21.62 5.00 0.23
C LEU A 77 22.29 3.64 0.24
N THR A 78 21.97 2.77 -0.73
CA THR A 78 22.52 1.42 -0.85
C THR A 78 23.89 1.38 -1.55
N TYR A 79 24.37 2.49 -2.10
CA TYR A 79 25.71 2.54 -2.72
C TYR A 79 26.81 2.16 -1.72
N PRO A 80 27.83 1.32 -2.10
CA PRO A 80 28.12 0.78 -3.45
C PRO A 80 27.44 -0.57 -3.79
N TYR A 81 26.68 -1.16 -2.86
CA TYR A 81 26.15 -2.51 -2.99
C TYR A 81 24.97 -2.60 -3.96
N ASP A 82 24.84 -3.74 -4.61
CA ASP A 82 23.67 -4.03 -5.44
C ASP A 82 22.43 -4.30 -4.59
N PHE A 83 21.27 -3.94 -5.12
CA PHE A 83 20.00 -4.17 -4.45
C PHE A 83 18.92 -4.60 -5.43
N HIS A 84 17.97 -5.37 -4.93
CA HIS A 84 16.80 -5.81 -5.66
C HIS A 84 15.57 -5.20 -5.03
N SER A 85 14.59 -4.80 -5.84
CA SER A 85 13.35 -4.18 -5.37
C SER A 85 12.14 -4.91 -5.94
N ILE A 86 11.18 -5.24 -5.06
CA ILE A 86 9.87 -5.72 -5.50
C ILE A 86 9.10 -4.52 -6.06
N THR A 87 8.74 -4.59 -7.34
CA THR A 87 8.16 -3.47 -8.06
C THR A 87 6.85 -3.89 -8.73
N SER A 88 5.88 -2.98 -8.75
CA SER A 88 4.61 -3.23 -9.41
C SER A 88 4.78 -3.45 -10.91
N LEU A 89 3.84 -4.17 -11.51
CA LEU A 89 3.88 -4.52 -12.93
C LEU A 89 3.87 -3.28 -13.83
N GLU A 90 3.16 -2.23 -13.44
CA GLU A 90 3.09 -0.96 -14.15
C GLU A 90 4.46 -0.28 -14.27
N GLY A 91 5.33 -0.48 -13.28
CA GLY A 91 6.70 0.03 -13.31
C GLY A 91 7.53 -0.47 -14.48
N TYR A 92 7.16 -1.61 -15.06
CA TYR A 92 7.82 -2.23 -16.22
C TYR A 92 7.22 -1.80 -17.56
N TYR A 93 6.01 -1.20 -17.56
CA TYR A 93 5.32 -0.85 -18.79
C TYR A 93 5.97 0.38 -19.48
N GLY A 94 6.13 0.32 -20.78
CA GLY A 94 6.55 1.45 -21.60
C GLY A 94 7.76 1.18 -22.47
N PHE A 95 8.07 2.13 -23.36
CA PHE A 95 9.20 2.08 -24.32
C PHE A 95 9.32 0.76 -25.09
N CYS A 96 8.19 0.23 -25.58
CA CYS A 96 8.15 -1.03 -26.35
C CYS A 96 8.80 -2.24 -25.63
N GLY A 97 8.86 -2.21 -24.30
CA GLY A 97 9.46 -3.27 -23.49
C GLY A 97 10.90 -3.03 -23.03
N ILE A 98 11.59 -2.01 -23.54
CA ILE A 98 12.95 -1.65 -23.13
C ILE A 98 12.98 -1.29 -21.63
N ARG A 99 11.97 -0.54 -21.16
CA ARG A 99 11.85 -0.22 -19.74
C ARG A 99 11.81 -1.48 -18.86
N GLY A 100 11.00 -2.47 -19.24
CA GLY A 100 10.93 -3.73 -18.50
C GLY A 100 12.25 -4.49 -18.50
N TRP A 101 12.97 -4.47 -19.62
CA TRP A 101 14.31 -5.07 -19.71
C TRP A 101 15.30 -4.36 -18.78
N LEU A 102 15.35 -3.02 -18.80
CA LEU A 102 16.19 -2.22 -17.90
C LEU A 102 15.85 -2.48 -16.42
N MET A 103 14.56 -2.47 -16.06
CA MET A 103 14.11 -2.74 -14.69
C MET A 103 14.59 -4.10 -14.18
N LYS A 104 14.52 -5.15 -15.01
CA LYS A 104 15.07 -6.47 -14.66
C LYS A 104 16.59 -6.40 -14.42
N ARG A 105 17.35 -5.67 -15.26
CA ARG A 105 18.82 -5.57 -15.17
C ARG A 105 19.33 -4.72 -14.01
N VAL A 106 18.50 -3.83 -13.48
CA VAL A 106 18.82 -3.12 -12.22
C VAL A 106 18.27 -3.85 -10.97
N GLY A 107 17.84 -5.11 -11.11
CA GLY A 107 17.46 -5.96 -9.99
C GLY A 107 16.00 -5.84 -9.56
N CYS A 108 15.12 -5.21 -10.34
CA CYS A 108 13.70 -5.15 -9.99
C CYS A 108 12.99 -6.48 -10.27
N ILE A 109 12.05 -6.86 -9.37
CA ILE A 109 11.23 -8.06 -9.47
C ILE A 109 9.79 -7.63 -9.73
N PRO A 110 9.16 -8.03 -10.85
CA PRO A 110 7.79 -7.68 -11.16
C PRO A 110 6.81 -8.46 -10.28
N LYS A 111 5.87 -7.76 -9.64
CA LYS A 111 4.81 -8.34 -8.84
C LYS A 111 3.47 -7.67 -9.15
N ARG A 112 2.38 -8.47 -9.17
CA ARG A 112 1.03 -7.92 -9.14
C ARG A 112 0.66 -7.52 -7.71
N ARG A 113 0.17 -6.29 -7.57
CA ARG A 113 -0.21 -5.78 -6.25
C ARG A 113 -1.34 -6.62 -5.64
N PHE A 114 -1.29 -6.83 -4.34
CA PHE A 114 -2.34 -7.44 -3.52
C PHE A 114 -2.78 -8.84 -3.99
N THR A 115 -1.87 -9.57 -4.64
CA THR A 115 -2.07 -10.98 -5.01
C THR A 115 -1.07 -11.87 -4.30
N THR A 116 -1.48 -13.11 -4.03
CA THR A 116 -0.55 -14.15 -3.58
C THR A 116 0.32 -14.57 -4.77
N ASP A 117 1.63 -14.58 -4.54
CA ASP A 117 2.62 -15.04 -5.51
C ASP A 117 3.47 -16.14 -4.84
N PRO A 118 3.28 -17.40 -5.23
CA PRO A 118 3.98 -18.53 -4.60
C PRO A 118 5.49 -18.50 -4.83
N HIS A 119 5.95 -17.85 -5.90
CA HIS A 119 7.37 -17.77 -6.27
C HIS A 119 8.10 -16.58 -5.65
N LEU A 120 7.38 -15.66 -5.00
CA LEU A 120 8.00 -14.46 -4.41
C LEU A 120 9.01 -14.83 -3.32
N ILE A 121 8.69 -15.80 -2.48
CA ILE A 121 9.55 -16.20 -1.36
C ILE A 121 10.85 -16.81 -1.89
N SER A 122 10.77 -17.73 -2.86
CA SER A 122 11.96 -18.31 -3.47
C SER A 122 12.82 -17.28 -4.21
N SER A 123 12.20 -16.27 -4.82
CA SER A 123 12.92 -15.14 -5.40
C SER A 123 13.67 -14.32 -4.34
N CYS A 124 13.05 -14.07 -3.18
CA CYS A 124 13.70 -13.38 -2.07
C CYS A 124 14.88 -14.21 -1.51
N GLU A 125 14.70 -15.52 -1.33
CA GLU A 125 15.76 -16.44 -0.89
C GLU A 125 16.94 -16.47 -1.86
N THR A 126 16.67 -16.52 -3.17
CA THR A 126 17.72 -16.44 -4.21
C THR A 126 18.55 -15.16 -4.09
N ILE A 127 17.90 -14.01 -3.94
CA ILE A 127 18.60 -12.72 -3.80
C ILE A 127 19.47 -12.67 -2.56
N LEU A 128 18.93 -13.09 -1.42
CA LEU A 128 19.61 -12.98 -0.15
C LEU A 128 20.68 -14.04 0.06
N ASN A 129 20.47 -15.28 -0.40
CA ASN A 129 21.35 -16.40 -0.12
C ASN A 129 22.30 -16.74 -1.28
N GLU A 130 21.82 -16.65 -2.54
CA GLU A 130 22.67 -17.00 -3.67
C GLU A 130 23.42 -15.79 -4.27
N TYR A 131 22.73 -14.61 -4.36
CA TYR A 131 23.40 -13.41 -4.89
C TYR A 131 24.13 -12.63 -3.79
N GLY A 132 23.72 -12.77 -2.53
CA GLY A 132 24.28 -12.04 -1.40
C GLY A 132 23.97 -10.55 -1.43
N ASP A 133 22.87 -10.17 -2.09
CA ASP A 133 22.50 -8.79 -2.36
C ASP A 133 21.46 -8.27 -1.35
N ILE A 134 21.13 -6.98 -1.45
CA ILE A 134 20.11 -6.31 -0.64
C ILE A 134 18.73 -6.55 -1.26
N LEU A 135 17.75 -6.93 -0.43
CA LEU A 135 16.35 -7.02 -0.83
C LEU A 135 15.57 -5.82 -0.30
N THR A 136 14.97 -5.03 -1.17
CA THR A 136 14.12 -3.88 -0.82
C THR A 136 12.65 -4.21 -1.05
N ILE A 137 11.83 -3.99 -0.02
CA ILE A 137 10.39 -4.20 -0.04
C ILE A 137 9.71 -2.90 0.40
N TYR A 138 8.64 -2.52 -0.29
CA TYR A 138 7.70 -1.49 0.11
C TYR A 138 6.44 -2.18 0.67
N PRO A 139 6.31 -2.34 2.01
CA PRO A 139 5.24 -3.17 2.59
C PRO A 139 3.83 -2.64 2.27
N GLU A 140 3.70 -1.34 2.12
CA GLU A 140 2.45 -0.65 1.77
C GLU A 140 1.95 -1.03 0.36
N ALA A 141 2.84 -1.48 -0.53
CA ALA A 141 2.58 -1.85 -1.93
C ALA A 141 1.87 -0.76 -2.77
N ALA A 142 1.71 0.42 -2.24
CA ALA A 142 1.12 1.60 -2.87
C ALA A 142 1.75 2.88 -2.30
N TYR A 143 1.58 4.01 -2.98
CA TYR A 143 1.95 5.30 -2.42
C TYR A 143 0.98 5.70 -1.31
N SER A 144 1.48 6.44 -0.32
CA SER A 144 0.63 6.98 0.74
C SER A 144 -0.41 7.96 0.18
N ASN A 145 -1.69 7.73 0.50
CA ASN A 145 -2.78 8.61 0.06
C ASN A 145 -2.75 9.97 0.76
N VAL A 146 -2.30 10.02 2.01
CA VAL A 146 -2.46 11.19 2.89
C VAL A 146 -1.20 11.52 3.72
N GLY A 147 -0.03 11.01 3.30
CA GLY A 147 1.25 11.33 3.96
C GLY A 147 1.46 10.65 5.32
N VAL A 148 0.77 9.56 5.60
CA VAL A 148 0.99 8.69 6.76
C VAL A 148 1.18 7.25 6.32
N LEU A 149 1.72 6.42 7.21
CA LEU A 149 1.92 5.00 6.95
C LEU A 149 0.60 4.30 6.65
N ALA A 150 0.50 3.67 5.47
CA ALA A 150 -0.67 2.89 5.10
C ALA A 150 -0.65 1.50 5.77
N PRO A 151 -1.82 0.88 5.99
CA PRO A 151 -1.90 -0.48 6.52
C PRO A 151 -1.21 -1.50 5.60
N PHE A 152 -0.46 -2.43 6.18
CA PHE A 152 0.15 -3.55 5.49
C PHE A 152 0.08 -4.83 6.33
N PRO A 153 0.13 -6.03 5.69
CA PRO A 153 -0.15 -7.31 6.35
C PRO A 153 0.86 -7.69 7.44
N ASP A 154 0.38 -8.35 8.50
CA ASP A 154 1.22 -8.93 9.57
C ASP A 154 2.09 -10.09 9.08
N SER A 155 1.75 -10.69 7.95
CA SER A 155 2.52 -11.78 7.33
C SER A 155 3.98 -11.44 7.01
N TYR A 156 4.34 -10.15 6.98
CA TYR A 156 5.74 -9.74 6.86
C TYR A 156 6.59 -10.17 8.06
N GLY A 157 6.04 -10.31 9.27
CA GLY A 157 6.74 -10.85 10.42
C GLY A 157 7.21 -12.30 10.18
N ALA A 158 6.32 -13.15 9.70
CA ALA A 158 6.64 -14.53 9.32
C ALA A 158 7.64 -14.59 8.14
N LEU A 159 7.52 -13.69 7.17
CA LEU A 159 8.46 -13.59 6.05
C LEU A 159 9.87 -13.22 6.55
N ILE A 160 10.01 -12.23 7.45
CA ILE A 160 11.28 -11.82 8.04
C ILE A 160 11.92 -12.99 8.80
N LYS A 161 11.14 -13.70 9.61
CA LYS A 161 11.63 -14.90 10.33
C LYS A 161 12.11 -15.98 9.37
N LYS A 162 11.38 -16.23 8.30
CA LYS A 162 11.76 -17.22 7.28
C LYS A 162 13.05 -16.84 6.56
N LEU A 163 13.21 -15.58 6.18
CA LEU A 163 14.38 -15.11 5.45
C LEU A 163 15.63 -14.97 6.34
N ASN A 164 15.46 -14.78 7.62
CA ASN A 164 16.49 -14.70 8.67
C ASN A 164 17.73 -13.87 8.27
N LYS A 165 17.50 -12.61 7.88
CA LYS A 165 18.54 -11.63 7.53
C LYS A 165 18.30 -10.33 8.29
N PRO A 166 19.36 -9.54 8.62
CA PRO A 166 19.19 -8.25 9.29
C PRO A 166 18.14 -7.37 8.59
N VAL A 167 17.35 -6.63 9.39
CA VAL A 167 16.30 -5.76 8.88
C VAL A 167 16.69 -4.31 9.06
N VAL A 168 16.60 -3.57 7.98
CA VAL A 168 16.83 -2.13 7.88
C VAL A 168 15.51 -1.46 7.50
N VAL A 169 15.18 -0.36 8.15
CA VAL A 169 14.03 0.48 7.79
C VAL A 169 14.53 1.75 7.12
N ILE A 170 13.92 2.13 6.01
CA ILE A 170 14.09 3.44 5.40
C ILE A 170 12.79 4.22 5.56
N VAL A 171 12.90 5.43 6.11
CA VAL A 171 11.78 6.37 6.24
C VAL A 171 12.12 7.65 5.51
N HIS A 172 11.41 7.89 4.41
CA HIS A 172 11.43 9.15 3.69
C HIS A 172 10.49 10.15 4.34
N ARG A 173 10.90 11.41 4.42
CA ARG A 173 10.10 12.56 4.84
C ARG A 173 10.28 13.70 3.85
N GLY A 174 9.21 14.42 3.59
CA GLY A 174 9.19 15.51 2.62
C GLY A 174 8.97 15.06 1.17
N ASN A 175 9.12 13.78 0.83
CA ASN A 175 8.84 13.28 -0.50
C ASN A 175 7.35 13.42 -0.84
N TYR A 176 6.47 13.06 0.09
CA TYR A 176 5.03 13.25 -0.06
C TYR A 176 4.66 14.75 -0.16
N LEU A 177 5.20 15.58 0.73
CA LEU A 177 4.97 17.03 0.71
C LEU A 177 5.38 17.65 -0.62
N ARG A 178 6.50 17.19 -1.19
CA ARG A 178 6.99 17.61 -2.49
C ARG A 178 6.08 17.19 -3.63
N SER A 179 5.50 16.00 -3.58
CA SER A 179 4.72 15.39 -4.66
C SER A 179 3.64 14.49 -4.08
N PRO A 180 2.57 15.06 -3.49
CA PRO A 180 1.51 14.27 -2.89
C PRO A 180 0.81 13.44 -3.95
N PHE A 181 0.35 12.24 -3.57
CA PHE A 181 -0.20 11.26 -4.50
C PHE A 181 -1.43 11.77 -5.26
N TRP A 182 -2.23 12.63 -4.66
CA TRP A 182 -3.39 13.25 -5.31
C TRP A 182 -3.04 14.38 -6.29
N ASP A 183 -1.78 14.89 -6.27
CA ASP A 183 -1.25 15.93 -7.18
C ASP A 183 0.23 15.68 -7.52
N TRP A 184 0.58 14.46 -7.89
CA TRP A 184 1.97 14.03 -8.10
C TRP A 184 2.67 14.69 -9.31
N GLU A 185 1.91 15.27 -10.23
CA GLU A 185 2.47 15.93 -11.42
C GLU A 185 3.14 17.26 -11.08
N ARG A 186 2.60 18.02 -10.14
CA ARG A 186 3.14 19.33 -9.73
C ARG A 186 4.05 19.18 -8.52
N LYS A 187 5.34 19.47 -8.75
CA LYS A 187 6.37 19.34 -7.72
C LYS A 187 6.44 20.63 -6.88
N ARG A 188 6.30 20.50 -5.58
CA ARG A 188 6.50 21.59 -4.62
C ARG A 188 7.98 21.72 -4.25
N ASN A 189 8.40 22.92 -3.82
CA ASN A 189 9.78 23.19 -3.44
C ASN A 189 10.11 22.68 -2.02
N VAL A 190 10.01 21.38 -1.81
CA VAL A 190 10.35 20.71 -0.54
C VAL A 190 11.59 19.86 -0.71
N LYS A 191 12.54 19.99 0.23
CA LYS A 191 13.72 19.14 0.30
C LYS A 191 13.44 17.94 1.19
N THR A 192 13.86 16.74 0.73
CA THR A 192 13.60 15.48 1.41
C THR A 192 14.63 15.19 2.51
N TYR A 193 14.20 14.54 3.57
CA TYR A 193 15.02 14.00 4.63
C TYR A 193 14.75 12.49 4.75
N THR A 194 15.80 11.69 4.69
CA THR A 194 15.64 10.23 4.73
C THR A 194 16.55 9.62 5.80
N THR A 195 15.98 8.75 6.61
CA THR A 195 16.70 7.92 7.57
C THR A 195 16.77 6.46 7.07
N MET A 196 17.95 5.85 7.18
CA MET A 196 18.18 4.43 6.97
C MET A 196 18.71 3.83 8.27
N LYS A 197 17.94 2.96 8.93
CA LYS A 197 18.22 2.46 10.28
C LYS A 197 18.17 0.94 10.33
N LYS A 198 19.25 0.28 10.79
CA LYS A 198 19.18 -1.13 11.16
C LYS A 198 18.36 -1.26 12.45
N ILE A 199 17.28 -2.06 12.40
CA ILE A 199 16.35 -2.24 13.52
C ILE A 199 16.40 -3.63 14.13
N LEU A 200 16.78 -4.67 13.36
CA LEU A 200 16.91 -6.05 13.82
C LEU A 200 18.20 -6.66 13.26
N ASP A 201 18.89 -7.42 14.05
CA ASP A 201 19.90 -8.38 13.61
C ASP A 201 19.34 -9.81 13.65
N ILE A 202 20.17 -10.80 13.28
CA ILE A 202 19.74 -12.20 13.22
C ILE A 202 19.34 -12.71 14.61
N ALA A 203 20.09 -12.37 15.65
CA ALA A 203 19.80 -12.80 17.03
C ALA A 203 18.45 -12.22 17.53
N ASP A 204 18.13 -10.98 17.15
CA ASP A 204 16.81 -10.40 17.45
C ASP A 204 15.68 -11.18 16.76
N ILE A 205 15.85 -11.53 15.46
CA ILE A 205 14.84 -12.24 14.66
C ILE A 205 14.60 -13.66 15.23
N GLU A 206 15.64 -14.33 15.66
CA GLU A 206 15.53 -15.67 16.27
C GLU A 206 14.76 -15.65 17.58
N ARG A 207 15.01 -14.65 18.43
CA ARG A 207 14.39 -14.51 19.75
C ARG A 207 12.95 -14.01 19.72
N MET A 208 12.62 -13.06 18.81
CA MET A 208 11.33 -12.39 18.77
C MET A 208 10.25 -13.21 18.05
N THR A 209 9.00 -13.05 18.46
CA THR A 209 7.83 -13.57 17.71
C THR A 209 7.58 -12.73 16.45
N SER A 210 6.77 -13.26 15.52
CA SER A 210 6.37 -12.52 14.31
C SER A 210 5.63 -11.22 14.66
N GLU A 211 4.81 -11.24 15.69
CA GLU A 211 4.02 -10.11 16.19
C GLU A 211 4.91 -9.01 16.78
N GLU A 212 5.91 -9.39 17.58
CA GLU A 212 6.90 -8.46 18.14
C GLU A 212 7.76 -7.80 17.06
N ILE A 213 8.18 -8.59 16.05
CA ILE A 213 8.89 -8.07 14.87
C ILE A 213 8.01 -7.03 14.17
N MET A 214 6.73 -7.34 13.92
CA MET A 214 5.81 -6.43 13.24
C MET A 214 5.51 -5.17 14.05
N ALA A 215 5.35 -5.28 15.36
CA ALA A 215 5.18 -4.12 16.24
C ALA A 215 6.39 -3.17 16.14
N LYS A 216 7.62 -3.72 16.18
CA LYS A 216 8.85 -2.96 16.00
C LYS A 216 8.96 -2.31 14.62
N VAL A 217 8.68 -3.07 13.56
CA VAL A 217 8.68 -2.56 12.18
C VAL A 217 7.69 -1.41 12.02
N ARG A 218 6.44 -1.55 12.46
CA ARG A 218 5.43 -0.49 12.38
C ARG A 218 5.83 0.76 13.15
N LYS A 219 6.38 0.59 14.36
CA LYS A 219 6.88 1.71 15.16
C LYS A 219 7.98 2.48 14.43
N GLU A 220 8.97 1.79 13.88
CA GLU A 220 10.12 2.39 13.20
C GLU A 220 9.77 2.97 11.83
N MET A 221 8.76 2.44 11.17
CA MET A 221 8.24 2.95 9.88
C MET A 221 7.20 4.05 10.04
N SER A 222 6.71 4.31 11.25
CA SER A 222 5.67 5.33 11.49
C SER A 222 6.15 6.73 11.11
N TYR A 223 5.32 7.44 10.37
CA TYR A 223 5.56 8.82 9.98
C TYR A 223 4.23 9.56 9.77
N ASP A 224 4.31 10.89 9.82
CA ASP A 224 3.22 11.81 9.52
C ASP A 224 3.83 13.05 8.87
N GLU A 225 3.59 13.23 7.58
CA GLU A 225 4.22 14.28 6.77
C GLU A 225 3.74 15.67 7.15
N TYR A 226 2.46 15.83 7.54
CA TYR A 226 1.91 17.14 7.92
C TYR A 226 2.38 17.57 9.31
N ARG A 227 2.53 16.63 10.26
CA ARG A 227 3.18 16.92 11.55
C ARG A 227 4.64 17.25 11.35
N TYR A 228 5.36 16.47 10.54
CA TYR A 228 6.75 16.74 10.19
C TYR A 228 6.91 18.11 9.52
N GLN A 229 5.99 18.48 8.61
CA GLN A 229 5.95 19.80 7.97
C GLN A 229 5.87 20.92 9.01
N LYS A 230 4.92 20.82 9.93
CA LYS A 230 4.69 21.82 10.98
C LYS A 230 5.86 21.92 11.96
N GLU A 231 6.34 20.79 12.48
CA GLU A 231 7.45 20.70 13.44
C GLU A 231 8.76 21.24 12.88
N ASN A 232 9.00 21.10 11.58
CA ASN A 232 10.20 21.59 10.91
C ASN A 232 10.01 22.92 10.19
N ASN A 233 8.86 23.57 10.39
CA ASN A 233 8.50 24.86 9.75
C ASN A 233 8.74 24.86 8.24
N ILE A 234 8.29 23.78 7.55
CA ILE A 234 8.43 23.66 6.10
C ILE A 234 7.28 24.41 5.44
N VAL A 235 7.59 25.63 5.00
CA VAL A 235 6.64 26.51 4.32
C VAL A 235 6.44 26.02 2.88
N ILE A 236 5.17 25.79 2.51
CA ILE A 236 4.72 25.45 1.16
C ILE A 236 3.77 26.56 0.70
N ASP A 237 4.31 27.53 -0.03
CA ASP A 237 3.60 28.74 -0.44
C ASP A 237 2.98 28.64 -1.84
N GLU A 238 3.15 27.49 -2.52
CA GLU A 238 2.57 27.27 -3.85
C GLU A 238 1.07 27.55 -3.85
N PRO A 239 0.57 28.38 -4.80
CA PRO A 239 -0.82 28.82 -4.83
C PRO A 239 -1.80 27.69 -5.20
N TRP A 240 -1.32 26.52 -5.58
CA TRP A 240 -2.13 25.33 -5.89
C TRP A 240 -2.05 24.22 -4.84
N ARG A 241 -1.55 24.48 -3.62
CA ARG A 241 -1.20 23.45 -2.62
C ARG A 241 -2.36 22.58 -2.14
N ALA A 242 -3.63 23.02 -2.29
CA ALA A 242 -4.80 22.22 -1.97
C ALA A 242 -5.50 21.64 -3.21
N GLU A 243 -5.04 21.95 -4.44
CA GLU A 243 -5.74 21.52 -5.64
C GLU A 243 -5.65 20.00 -5.86
N GLY A 244 -6.80 19.34 -6.02
CA GLY A 244 -6.90 17.87 -6.08
C GLY A 244 -7.17 17.20 -4.72
N LEU A 245 -7.04 17.92 -3.60
CA LEU A 245 -7.23 17.37 -2.26
C LEU A 245 -8.65 16.81 -2.02
N HIS A 246 -9.68 17.33 -2.73
CA HIS A 246 -11.05 16.83 -2.68
C HIS A 246 -11.21 15.37 -3.11
N LYS A 247 -10.26 14.83 -3.89
CA LYS A 247 -10.25 13.42 -4.30
C LYS A 247 -9.92 12.47 -3.13
N VAL A 248 -9.16 12.99 -2.17
CA VAL A 248 -8.79 12.28 -0.93
C VAL A 248 -9.80 12.55 0.17
N LEU A 249 -10.17 13.83 0.36
CA LEU A 249 -11.15 14.29 1.34
C LEU A 249 -12.50 14.50 0.64
N TYR A 250 -13.21 13.40 0.42
CA TYR A 250 -14.41 13.37 -0.42
C TYR A 250 -15.71 13.62 0.34
N GLN A 251 -15.68 13.52 1.69
CA GLN A 251 -16.86 13.73 2.56
C GLN A 251 -16.74 15.04 3.34
N CYS A 252 -17.78 15.85 3.28
CA CYS A 252 -17.84 17.11 4.01
C CYS A 252 -18.01 16.86 5.54
N PRO A 253 -17.11 17.36 6.42
CA PRO A 253 -17.24 17.12 7.86
C PRO A 253 -18.34 17.97 8.48
N HIS A 254 -18.83 19.01 7.80
CA HIS A 254 -19.89 19.88 8.26
C HIS A 254 -21.29 19.27 8.00
N CYS A 255 -21.63 19.05 6.74
CA CYS A 255 -22.96 18.56 6.35
C CYS A 255 -23.01 17.05 6.09
N LYS A 256 -21.92 16.32 6.24
CA LYS A 256 -21.75 14.87 6.05
C LYS A 256 -21.96 14.38 4.61
N LYS A 257 -22.26 15.26 3.64
CA LYS A 257 -22.51 14.88 2.26
C LYS A 257 -21.21 14.38 1.62
N GLU A 258 -21.27 13.27 0.91
CA GLU A 258 -20.20 12.65 0.16
C GLU A 258 -20.15 13.12 -1.29
N HIS A 259 -18.96 13.06 -1.90
CA HIS A 259 -18.70 13.29 -3.33
C HIS A 259 -19.20 14.68 -3.84
N GLN A 260 -19.26 15.66 -2.92
CA GLN A 260 -19.60 17.05 -3.21
C GLN A 260 -18.48 18.00 -2.81
N MET A 261 -17.29 17.46 -2.55
CA MET A 261 -16.11 18.27 -2.26
C MET A 261 -15.45 18.69 -3.57
N LEU A 262 -14.95 19.92 -3.62
CA LEU A 262 -14.10 20.44 -4.69
C LEU A 262 -12.91 21.19 -4.11
N SER A 263 -11.82 21.27 -4.87
CA SER A 263 -10.67 22.09 -4.48
C SER A 263 -10.07 22.81 -5.67
N ARG A 264 -9.63 24.04 -5.44
CA ARG A 264 -8.88 24.86 -6.39
C ARG A 264 -7.92 25.77 -5.65
N GLY A 265 -6.70 25.86 -6.14
CA GLY A 265 -5.69 26.70 -5.53
C GLY A 265 -5.37 26.24 -4.11
N ILE A 266 -5.64 27.12 -3.13
CA ILE A 266 -5.42 26.84 -1.70
C ILE A 266 -6.72 26.45 -0.97
N THR A 267 -7.86 26.43 -1.67
CA THR A 267 -9.19 26.28 -1.06
C THR A 267 -9.78 24.90 -1.36
N LEU A 268 -10.36 24.28 -0.33
CA LEU A 268 -11.23 23.11 -0.40
C LEU A 268 -12.63 23.54 0.04
N TRP A 269 -13.70 23.11 -0.65
CA TRP A 269 -15.08 23.48 -0.26
C TRP A 269 -16.08 22.40 -0.61
N CYS A 270 -17.21 22.45 0.07
CA CYS A 270 -18.37 21.58 -0.20
C CYS A 270 -19.37 22.28 -1.09
N MET A 271 -19.73 21.68 -2.21
CA MET A 271 -20.74 22.20 -3.14
C MET A 271 -22.17 22.16 -2.57
N ASN A 272 -22.43 21.23 -1.63
CA ASN A 272 -23.75 21.07 -1.03
C ASN A 272 -24.08 22.16 0.01
N CYS A 273 -23.16 22.47 0.92
CA CYS A 273 -23.41 23.45 2.01
C CYS A 273 -22.60 24.74 1.87
N GLY A 274 -21.76 24.87 0.89
CA GLY A 274 -20.95 26.06 0.63
C GLY A 274 -19.79 26.29 1.59
N LYS A 275 -19.59 25.46 2.63
CA LYS A 275 -18.52 25.63 3.59
C LYS A 275 -17.15 25.47 2.94
N ARG A 276 -16.19 26.33 3.33
CA ARG A 276 -14.86 26.45 2.73
C ARG A 276 -13.76 26.35 3.78
N TRP A 277 -12.67 25.72 3.39
CA TRP A 277 -11.43 25.62 4.16
C TRP A 277 -10.25 26.05 3.30
N ILE A 278 -9.29 26.72 3.90
CA ILE A 278 -8.01 27.09 3.30
C ILE A 278 -6.94 26.16 3.85
N MET A 279 -6.12 25.60 2.97
CA MET A 279 -4.87 24.94 3.34
C MET A 279 -3.79 25.99 3.57
N THR A 280 -3.29 26.07 4.79
CA THR A 280 -2.20 26.99 5.14
C THR A 280 -0.87 26.58 4.53
N GLU A 281 0.13 27.43 4.59
CA GLU A 281 1.49 27.15 4.11
C GLU A 281 2.19 26.06 4.94
N LEU A 282 1.71 25.79 6.16
CA LEU A 282 2.19 24.71 7.03
C LEU A 282 1.32 23.44 6.96
N GLY A 283 0.44 23.32 5.94
CA GLY A 283 -0.36 22.12 5.68
C GLY A 283 -1.58 21.95 6.59
N GLU A 284 -1.93 22.97 7.38
CA GLU A 284 -3.14 22.93 8.22
C GLU A 284 -4.36 23.37 7.42
N MET A 285 -5.51 22.74 7.67
CA MET A 285 -6.80 23.19 7.15
C MET A 285 -7.43 24.18 8.13
N ARG A 286 -7.94 25.30 7.62
CA ARG A 286 -8.63 26.33 8.41
C ARG A 286 -9.93 26.72 7.72
N ALA A 287 -11.05 26.62 8.42
CA ALA A 287 -12.34 27.09 7.90
C ALA A 287 -12.29 28.62 7.68
N GLN A 288 -12.82 29.09 6.56
CA GLN A 288 -12.94 30.52 6.30
C GLN A 288 -13.95 31.18 7.25
N ASN A 289 -15.02 30.44 7.58
CA ASN A 289 -16.06 30.90 8.50
C ASN A 289 -16.46 29.80 9.45
N GLY A 290 -16.74 30.15 10.72
CA GLY A 290 -17.17 29.23 11.75
C GLY A 290 -16.09 28.26 12.23
N LYS A 291 -16.52 27.12 12.76
CA LYS A 291 -15.64 26.09 13.34
C LYS A 291 -14.83 25.38 12.25
N THR A 292 -13.54 25.16 12.50
CA THR A 292 -12.70 24.22 11.75
C THR A 292 -12.88 22.83 12.37
N GLU A 293 -13.47 21.89 11.63
CA GLU A 293 -13.73 20.53 12.10
C GLU A 293 -12.43 19.74 12.26
N PHE A 294 -11.56 19.85 11.27
CA PHE A 294 -10.24 19.21 11.25
C PHE A 294 -9.18 20.21 10.77
N THR A 295 -8.16 20.40 11.57
CA THR A 295 -6.97 21.18 11.17
C THR A 295 -5.94 20.28 10.50
N HIS A 296 -5.87 19.01 10.88
CA HIS A 296 -4.91 18.02 10.40
C HIS A 296 -5.56 17.13 9.34
N ILE A 297 -4.98 17.10 8.15
CA ILE A 297 -5.52 16.37 6.98
C ILE A 297 -5.67 14.86 7.25
N PRO A 298 -4.68 14.16 7.85
CA PRO A 298 -4.84 12.75 8.21
C PRO A 298 -5.99 12.46 9.18
N ASP A 299 -6.33 13.40 10.09
CA ASP A 299 -7.46 13.21 11.01
C ASP A 299 -8.80 13.28 10.27
N TRP A 300 -8.94 14.18 9.28
CA TRP A 300 -10.11 14.22 8.41
C TRP A 300 -10.25 12.91 7.59
N TYR A 301 -9.17 12.47 6.96
CA TYR A 301 -9.11 11.21 6.23
C TYR A 301 -9.46 9.98 7.10
N ASN A 302 -8.98 9.93 8.35
CA ASN A 302 -9.31 8.88 9.29
C ASN A 302 -10.78 8.92 9.71
N TRP A 303 -11.36 10.12 9.89
CA TRP A 303 -12.78 10.26 10.16
C TRP A 303 -13.65 9.72 9.02
N GLU A 304 -13.30 9.97 7.76
CA GLU A 304 -13.98 9.39 6.59
C GLU A 304 -13.86 7.85 6.60
N ARG A 305 -12.67 7.33 6.88
CA ARG A 305 -12.43 5.89 6.99
C ARG A 305 -13.30 5.24 8.06
N GLU A 306 -13.41 5.86 9.22
CA GLU A 306 -14.28 5.34 10.31
C GLU A 306 -15.76 5.40 9.94
N ASN A 307 -16.22 6.37 9.15
CA ASN A 307 -17.59 6.40 8.64
C ASN A 307 -17.85 5.22 7.68
N VAL A 308 -16.97 4.98 6.72
CA VAL A 308 -17.09 3.82 5.81
C VAL A 308 -17.03 2.49 6.58
N LYS A 309 -16.20 2.41 7.63
CA LYS A 309 -16.16 1.22 8.49
C LYS A 309 -17.51 0.96 9.15
N LYS A 310 -18.21 1.99 9.63
CA LYS A 310 -19.57 1.86 10.19
C LYS A 310 -20.56 1.36 9.13
N GLU A 311 -20.52 1.87 7.89
CA GLU A 311 -21.37 1.40 6.80
C GLU A 311 -21.13 -0.10 6.49
N VAL A 312 -19.87 -0.55 6.53
CA VAL A 312 -19.53 -1.96 6.33
C VAL A 312 -19.99 -2.83 7.50
N GLU A 313 -19.87 -2.34 8.74
CA GLU A 313 -20.32 -3.06 9.94
C GLU A 313 -21.84 -3.21 9.99
N SER A 314 -22.60 -2.17 9.60
CA SER A 314 -24.07 -2.19 9.54
C SER A 314 -24.61 -2.96 8.32
N GLY A 315 -23.77 -3.28 7.32
CA GLY A 315 -24.20 -3.92 6.08
C GLY A 315 -24.79 -2.96 5.04
N GLU A 316 -24.72 -1.65 5.29
CA GLU A 316 -25.23 -0.62 4.38
C GLU A 316 -24.29 -0.37 3.18
N TYR A 317 -23.01 -0.73 3.31
CA TYR A 317 -22.05 -0.49 2.26
C TYR A 317 -22.28 -1.38 1.04
N HIS A 318 -22.51 -0.76 -0.10
CA HIS A 318 -22.45 -1.36 -1.43
C HIS A 318 -21.98 -0.30 -2.43
N PHE A 319 -21.25 -0.75 -3.44
CA PHE A 319 -20.76 0.12 -4.51
C PHE A 319 -21.01 -0.52 -5.87
N GLU A 320 -21.53 0.28 -6.79
CA GLU A 320 -21.76 -0.11 -8.19
C GLU A 320 -21.42 1.07 -9.09
N ASP A 321 -20.76 0.79 -10.21
CA ASP A 321 -20.43 1.83 -11.20
C ASP A 321 -20.20 1.24 -12.59
N ASP A 322 -20.55 2.00 -13.62
CA ASP A 322 -20.08 1.74 -14.98
C ASP A 322 -18.63 2.18 -15.10
N VAL A 323 -17.78 1.31 -15.60
CA VAL A 323 -16.33 1.58 -15.70
C VAL A 323 -15.82 1.34 -17.12
N GLU A 324 -14.80 2.08 -17.52
CA GLU A 324 -13.99 1.74 -18.69
C GLU A 324 -12.77 0.94 -18.29
N VAL A 325 -12.61 -0.25 -18.86
CA VAL A 325 -11.65 -1.25 -18.40
C VAL A 325 -10.50 -1.44 -19.37
N TYR A 326 -9.30 -1.46 -18.81
CA TYR A 326 -8.10 -1.91 -19.49
C TYR A 326 -7.51 -3.12 -18.76
N SER A 327 -6.94 -4.04 -19.53
CA SER A 327 -6.28 -5.25 -19.01
C SER A 327 -4.77 -5.17 -19.19
N MET A 328 -4.02 -5.58 -18.17
CA MET A 328 -2.57 -5.69 -18.18
C MET A 328 -2.14 -7.13 -17.85
N PRO A 329 -2.23 -8.07 -18.82
CA PRO A 329 -1.83 -9.47 -18.60
C PRO A 329 -0.31 -9.63 -18.43
N ASN A 330 0.48 -8.72 -18.96
CA ASN A 330 1.94 -8.67 -18.81
C ASN A 330 2.47 -7.22 -18.93
N PRO A 331 3.75 -6.96 -18.60
CA PRO A 331 4.33 -5.60 -18.62
C PRO A 331 4.43 -4.95 -20.00
N LYS A 332 4.14 -5.68 -21.09
CA LYS A 332 4.25 -5.16 -22.47
C LYS A 332 2.89 -4.79 -23.07
N LYS A 333 1.79 -5.15 -22.43
CA LYS A 333 0.44 -5.02 -22.98
C LYS A 333 -0.50 -4.30 -22.04
N PHE A 334 -1.13 -3.24 -22.55
CA PHE A 334 -2.21 -2.50 -21.90
C PHE A 334 -3.39 -2.44 -22.89
N ILE A 335 -4.37 -3.31 -22.70
CA ILE A 335 -5.38 -3.65 -23.71
C ILE A 335 -6.74 -3.07 -23.30
N PRO A 336 -7.37 -2.21 -24.12
CA PRO A 336 -8.71 -1.75 -23.84
C PRO A 336 -9.71 -2.92 -23.97
N LEU A 337 -10.51 -3.13 -22.94
CA LEU A 337 -11.61 -4.10 -22.94
C LEU A 337 -12.96 -3.43 -23.18
N GLY A 338 -13.04 -2.10 -23.03
CA GLY A 338 -14.27 -1.33 -23.17
C GLY A 338 -15.04 -1.19 -21.86
N LYS A 339 -16.36 -0.98 -21.97
CA LYS A 339 -17.24 -0.76 -20.82
C LYS A 339 -17.52 -2.05 -20.07
N ALA A 340 -17.63 -1.95 -18.75
CA ALA A 340 -18.00 -3.03 -17.85
C ALA A 340 -18.73 -2.47 -16.62
N PHE A 341 -19.36 -3.35 -15.85
CA PHE A 341 -20.06 -3.01 -14.62
C PHE A 341 -19.28 -3.54 -13.42
N LEU A 342 -18.88 -2.65 -12.54
CA LEU A 342 -18.11 -2.93 -11.33
C LEU A 342 -19.02 -2.94 -10.11
N LYS A 343 -18.95 -3.99 -9.29
CA LYS A 343 -19.64 -4.08 -7.99
C LYS A 343 -18.64 -4.37 -6.89
N HIS A 344 -18.90 -3.84 -5.69
CA HIS A 344 -18.12 -4.13 -4.50
C HIS A 344 -19.02 -4.13 -3.25
N SER A 345 -19.02 -5.25 -2.52
CA SER A 345 -19.77 -5.41 -1.26
C SER A 345 -19.09 -6.44 -0.34
N LEU A 346 -19.57 -6.53 0.89
CA LEU A 346 -19.09 -7.54 1.85
C LEU A 346 -19.34 -8.98 1.35
N GLU A 347 -20.53 -9.25 0.81
CA GLU A 347 -20.96 -10.61 0.39
C GLU A 347 -20.25 -11.07 -0.89
N ASN A 348 -20.17 -10.18 -1.87
CA ASN A 348 -19.71 -10.54 -3.21
C ASN A 348 -18.21 -10.27 -3.45
N GLY A 349 -17.58 -9.50 -2.53
CA GLY A 349 -16.26 -8.97 -2.80
C GLY A 349 -16.30 -7.94 -3.94
N MET A 350 -15.34 -8.01 -4.84
CA MET A 350 -15.28 -7.14 -6.01
C MET A 350 -15.50 -7.96 -7.27
N THR A 351 -16.51 -7.58 -8.07
CA THR A 351 -16.85 -8.23 -9.34
C THR A 351 -16.86 -7.24 -10.48
N LEU A 352 -16.41 -7.69 -11.65
CA LEU A 352 -16.35 -6.91 -12.86
C LEU A 352 -17.00 -7.74 -13.99
N ASP A 353 -18.14 -7.27 -14.49
CA ASP A 353 -18.92 -7.92 -15.54
C ASP A 353 -18.83 -7.08 -16.82
N GLY A 354 -18.33 -7.66 -17.91
CA GLY A 354 -18.14 -6.95 -19.16
C GLY A 354 -18.28 -7.83 -20.40
N TYR A 355 -18.08 -7.17 -21.56
CA TYR A 355 -18.16 -7.83 -22.86
C TYR A 355 -16.95 -7.45 -23.72
N TYR A 356 -16.24 -8.44 -24.25
CA TYR A 356 -15.06 -8.21 -25.06
C TYR A 356 -14.93 -9.27 -26.16
N ASN A 357 -14.63 -8.86 -27.37
CA ASN A 357 -14.36 -9.74 -28.51
C ASN A 357 -15.44 -10.80 -28.73
N GLY A 358 -16.73 -10.40 -28.73
CA GLY A 358 -17.86 -11.28 -28.97
C GLY A 358 -18.26 -12.16 -27.78
N GLN A 359 -17.66 -12.00 -26.60
CA GLN A 359 -17.93 -12.84 -25.42
C GLN A 359 -18.06 -12.02 -24.14
N SER A 360 -18.99 -12.43 -23.28
CA SER A 360 -19.07 -11.90 -21.92
C SER A 360 -17.90 -12.43 -21.08
N TYR A 361 -17.43 -11.61 -20.14
CA TYR A 361 -16.46 -12.01 -19.12
C TYR A 361 -16.92 -11.58 -17.74
N LYS A 362 -16.55 -12.35 -16.74
CA LYS A 362 -16.76 -12.02 -15.33
C LYS A 362 -15.48 -12.24 -14.57
N ILE A 363 -15.00 -11.19 -13.89
CA ILE A 363 -13.86 -11.25 -12.99
C ILE A 363 -14.39 -11.11 -11.56
N SER A 364 -13.95 -11.97 -10.66
CA SER A 364 -14.37 -11.94 -9.26
C SER A 364 -13.18 -12.05 -8.32
N ARG A 365 -13.17 -11.18 -7.32
CA ARG A 365 -12.27 -11.21 -6.18
C ARG A 365 -13.12 -11.34 -4.91
N PRO A 366 -13.25 -12.54 -4.36
CA PRO A 366 -14.01 -12.75 -3.14
C PRO A 366 -13.46 -11.91 -1.98
N SER A 367 -14.32 -11.41 -1.10
CA SER A 367 -13.97 -10.55 0.04
C SER A 367 -12.87 -11.14 0.92
N ARG A 368 -12.89 -12.45 1.17
CA ARG A 368 -11.88 -13.16 1.97
C ARG A 368 -10.48 -13.15 1.37
N GLY A 369 -10.35 -12.98 0.06
CA GLY A 369 -9.06 -12.92 -0.65
C GLY A 369 -8.64 -11.49 -1.03
N LEU A 370 -9.45 -10.50 -0.70
CA LEU A 370 -9.25 -9.10 -1.08
C LEU A 370 -8.87 -8.28 0.16
N TYR A 371 -7.58 -8.30 0.52
CA TYR A 371 -7.11 -7.56 1.71
C TYR A 371 -6.80 -6.08 1.42
N ASN A 372 -6.61 -5.70 0.16
CA ASN A 372 -6.40 -4.34 -0.27
C ASN A 372 -6.58 -4.21 -1.79
N ILE A 373 -6.77 -2.99 -2.28
CA ILE A 373 -6.80 -2.61 -3.70
C ILE A 373 -5.86 -1.44 -3.95
N HIS A 374 -5.43 -1.28 -5.20
CA HIS A 374 -4.74 -0.07 -5.62
C HIS A 374 -5.72 0.91 -6.24
N ILE A 375 -5.62 2.15 -5.83
CA ILE A 375 -6.36 3.27 -6.42
C ILE A 375 -5.37 4.30 -6.95
N GLU A 376 -5.81 5.07 -7.94
CA GLU A 376 -5.08 6.21 -8.47
C GLU A 376 -6.02 7.40 -8.60
N TYR A 377 -5.51 8.58 -8.32
CA TYR A 377 -6.28 9.83 -8.45
C TYR A 377 -6.11 10.48 -9.82
N ASN A 378 -4.95 10.27 -10.47
CA ASN A 378 -4.60 10.77 -11.81
C ASN A 378 -3.74 9.73 -12.53
N TYR A 379 -4.34 8.60 -12.93
CA TYR A 379 -3.58 7.54 -13.57
C TYR A 379 -3.10 7.95 -14.98
N CYS A 380 -1.80 7.94 -15.20
CA CYS A 380 -1.20 8.53 -16.41
C CYS A 380 -1.29 7.66 -17.67
N PHE A 381 -1.75 6.41 -17.59
CA PHE A 381 -1.86 5.54 -18.75
C PHE A 381 -3.20 5.76 -19.45
N LYS A 382 -3.16 6.23 -20.71
CA LYS A 382 -4.29 6.50 -21.61
C LYS A 382 -5.23 7.64 -21.19
N ARG A 383 -5.53 7.78 -19.89
CA ARG A 383 -6.39 8.82 -19.32
C ARG A 383 -5.75 9.35 -18.04
N ARG A 384 -6.06 10.60 -17.70
CA ARG A 384 -5.64 11.21 -16.42
C ARG A 384 -6.82 11.27 -15.47
N ASP A 385 -7.46 10.12 -15.26
CA ASP A 385 -8.66 9.98 -14.45
C ASP A 385 -8.40 9.07 -13.23
N PRO A 386 -9.22 9.20 -12.18
CA PRO A 386 -9.20 8.26 -11.07
C PRO A 386 -9.53 6.84 -11.54
N CYS A 387 -8.85 5.84 -10.98
CA CYS A 387 -9.14 4.45 -11.29
C CYS A 387 -8.96 3.52 -10.09
N ILE A 388 -9.60 2.37 -10.19
CA ILE A 388 -9.46 1.23 -9.27
C ILE A 388 -8.74 0.13 -10.03
N GLN A 389 -7.71 -0.47 -9.41
CA GLN A 389 -7.01 -1.61 -10.00
C GLN A 389 -7.38 -2.90 -9.29
N ILE A 390 -7.83 -3.87 -10.07
CA ILE A 390 -8.20 -5.21 -9.62
C ILE A 390 -7.18 -6.20 -10.16
N SER A 391 -6.35 -6.76 -9.29
CA SER A 391 -5.38 -7.78 -9.68
C SER A 391 -5.88 -9.18 -9.36
N VAL A 392 -5.76 -10.09 -10.32
CA VAL A 392 -5.92 -11.54 -10.18
C VAL A 392 -4.58 -12.22 -10.48
N ALA A 393 -4.50 -13.54 -10.34
CA ALA A 393 -3.24 -14.25 -10.46
C ALA A 393 -2.48 -13.98 -11.79
N ASP A 394 -3.19 -13.91 -12.90
CA ASP A 394 -2.63 -13.80 -14.25
C ASP A 394 -2.90 -12.44 -14.93
N ASN A 395 -3.61 -11.51 -14.27
CA ASN A 395 -4.01 -10.24 -14.89
C ASN A 395 -4.17 -9.11 -13.88
N THR A 396 -4.08 -7.86 -14.37
CA THR A 396 -4.47 -6.66 -13.64
C THR A 396 -5.45 -5.87 -14.50
N PHE A 397 -6.58 -5.51 -13.93
CA PHE A 397 -7.61 -4.68 -14.57
C PHE A 397 -7.57 -3.29 -14.01
N VAL A 398 -7.47 -2.29 -14.88
CA VAL A 398 -7.54 -0.88 -14.54
C VAL A 398 -8.93 -0.38 -14.92
N CYS A 399 -9.72 -0.03 -13.92
CA CYS A 399 -11.13 0.36 -14.06
C CYS A 399 -11.24 1.86 -13.79
N TYR A 400 -11.45 2.65 -14.85
CA TYR A 400 -11.75 4.08 -14.74
C TYR A 400 -13.22 4.25 -14.40
N THR A 401 -13.49 4.89 -13.26
CA THR A 401 -14.85 5.07 -12.73
C THR A 401 -15.62 6.15 -13.51
N SER A 402 -16.93 5.98 -13.69
CA SER A 402 -17.81 7.02 -14.22
C SER A 402 -18.20 8.02 -13.14
N LYS A 403 -18.39 7.55 -11.91
CA LYS A 403 -18.62 8.37 -10.73
C LYS A 403 -17.33 9.06 -10.29
N LYS A 404 -17.43 10.34 -9.94
CA LYS A 404 -16.29 11.14 -9.52
C LYS A 404 -15.97 10.91 -8.05
N ASP A 405 -14.66 10.96 -7.70
CA ASP A 405 -14.13 11.00 -6.35
C ASP A 405 -14.56 9.84 -5.43
N VAL A 406 -14.87 8.66 -6.04
CA VAL A 406 -15.34 7.47 -5.31
C VAL A 406 -14.23 6.52 -4.89
N VAL A 407 -13.05 6.63 -5.49
CA VAL A 407 -11.96 5.64 -5.33
C VAL A 407 -11.48 5.54 -3.87
N THR A 408 -11.44 6.66 -3.14
CA THR A 408 -11.05 6.68 -1.72
C THR A 408 -12.07 5.89 -0.87
N LYS A 409 -13.37 6.07 -1.09
CA LYS A 409 -14.42 5.32 -0.36
C LYS A 409 -14.31 3.83 -0.63
N VAL A 410 -14.12 3.41 -1.88
CA VAL A 410 -13.95 1.99 -2.24
C VAL A 410 -12.68 1.39 -1.61
N TYR A 411 -11.59 2.15 -1.56
CA TYR A 411 -10.38 1.75 -0.86
C TYR A 411 -10.63 1.53 0.64
N PHE A 412 -11.29 2.46 1.34
CA PHE A 412 -11.65 2.32 2.75
C PHE A 412 -12.55 1.12 3.01
N ALA A 413 -13.55 0.93 2.17
CA ALA A 413 -14.45 -0.21 2.30
C ALA A 413 -13.74 -1.55 2.13
N THR A 414 -12.78 -1.63 1.19
CA THR A 414 -11.98 -2.86 1.02
C THR A 414 -11.21 -3.19 2.30
N LEU A 415 -10.58 -2.20 2.92
CA LEU A 415 -9.87 -2.39 4.20
C LEU A 415 -10.81 -2.79 5.32
N ALA A 416 -11.95 -2.11 5.46
CA ALA A 416 -12.94 -2.38 6.51
C ALA A 416 -13.56 -3.78 6.37
N ILE A 417 -13.89 -4.20 5.15
CA ILE A 417 -14.39 -5.56 4.85
C ILE A 417 -13.34 -6.59 5.28
N HIS A 418 -12.08 -6.38 4.90
CA HIS A 418 -11.00 -7.29 5.30
C HIS A 418 -10.83 -7.36 6.82
N GLU A 419 -10.79 -6.22 7.52
CA GLU A 419 -10.68 -6.14 8.97
C GLU A 419 -11.84 -6.90 9.66
N LYS A 420 -13.09 -6.70 9.21
CA LYS A 420 -14.29 -7.41 9.72
C LYS A 420 -14.16 -8.92 9.57
N LEU A 421 -13.83 -9.40 8.36
CA LEU A 421 -13.69 -10.83 8.08
C LEU A 421 -12.55 -11.49 8.84
N MET A 422 -11.43 -10.77 9.07
CA MET A 422 -10.32 -11.29 9.87
C MET A 422 -10.68 -11.38 11.35
N ARG A 423 -11.41 -10.40 11.91
CA ARG A 423 -11.93 -10.44 13.27
C ARG A 423 -12.88 -11.62 13.48
N GLU A 424 -13.87 -11.78 12.62
CA GLU A 424 -14.82 -12.91 12.66
C GLU A 424 -14.11 -14.27 12.58
N ARG A 425 -13.06 -14.37 11.75
CA ARG A 425 -12.25 -15.60 11.63
C ARG A 425 -11.51 -15.92 12.93
N MET A 426 -10.95 -14.92 13.61
CA MET A 426 -10.26 -15.09 14.89
C MET A 426 -11.22 -15.51 15.99
N GLU A 427 -12.39 -14.88 16.08
CA GLU A 427 -13.45 -15.24 17.04
C GLU A 427 -13.94 -16.67 16.84
N ASN A 428 -14.17 -17.10 15.58
CA ASN A 428 -14.59 -18.45 15.27
C ASN A 428 -13.51 -19.50 15.59
N LYS A 429 -12.23 -19.18 15.38
CA LYS A 429 -11.11 -20.03 15.80
C LYS A 429 -11.05 -20.19 17.32
N SER A 430 -11.18 -19.09 18.06
CA SER A 430 -11.20 -19.09 19.54
C SER A 430 -12.36 -19.93 20.07
N LYS A 431 -13.58 -19.74 19.54
CA LYS A 431 -14.76 -20.54 19.89
C LYS A 431 -14.57 -22.04 19.62
N SER A 432 -13.94 -22.38 18.49
CA SER A 432 -13.66 -23.79 18.14
C SER A 432 -12.54 -24.41 18.99
N ALA A 433 -11.56 -23.63 19.43
CA ALA A 433 -10.51 -24.08 20.33
C ALA A 433 -11.05 -24.33 21.74
N ILE A 434 -11.93 -23.46 22.25
CA ILE A 434 -12.61 -23.64 23.55
C ILE A 434 -13.49 -24.92 23.52
N LYS A 435 -14.21 -25.18 22.43
CA LYS A 435 -15.01 -26.42 22.28
C LYS A 435 -14.18 -27.68 22.22
N ARG A 436 -12.91 -27.61 21.85
CA ARG A 436 -11.97 -28.76 21.78
C ARG A 436 -11.11 -28.94 23.02
N ALA A 437 -11.15 -27.99 23.97
CA ALA A 437 -10.44 -28.15 25.22
C ALA A 437 -11.09 -29.26 26.04
N PRO A 438 -10.35 -30.29 26.53
CA PRO A 438 -10.93 -31.31 27.36
C PRO A 438 -11.46 -30.70 28.65
N VAL A 439 -12.71 -31.07 29.01
CA VAL A 439 -13.29 -30.67 30.28
C VAL A 439 -12.55 -31.44 31.38
N VAL A 440 -11.60 -30.77 32.06
CA VAL A 440 -10.94 -31.34 33.22
C VAL A 440 -11.93 -31.27 34.39
N VAL A 441 -12.74 -32.31 34.56
CA VAL A 441 -13.53 -32.50 35.77
C VAL A 441 -12.56 -32.87 36.90
N LYS A 442 -12.18 -31.93 37.73
CA LYS A 442 -11.54 -32.21 39.02
C LYS A 442 -12.58 -32.86 39.92
N SER A 443 -12.57 -34.18 40.03
CA SER A 443 -13.29 -34.89 41.07
C SER A 443 -12.67 -34.53 42.44
N LEU A 444 -13.37 -33.72 43.21
CA LEU A 444 -13.11 -33.54 44.62
C LEU A 444 -13.43 -34.88 45.33
N LYS A 445 -12.46 -35.68 45.65
CA LYS A 445 -12.59 -36.77 46.63
C LYS A 445 -12.71 -36.12 47.99
N ALA A 446 -13.89 -36.21 48.58
CA ALA A 446 -14.12 -35.94 49.99
C ALA A 446 -13.41 -37.00 50.80
N THR A 447 -12.39 -36.64 51.55
CA THR A 447 -11.75 -37.42 52.59
C THR A 447 -12.63 -37.27 53.87
N THR A 448 -13.42 -38.27 54.14
CA THR A 448 -14.07 -38.46 55.45
C THR A 448 -13.02 -39.05 56.40
N GLU A 449 -12.52 -38.25 57.33
CA GLU A 449 -11.81 -38.73 58.52
C GLU A 449 -12.86 -39.24 59.53
N THR A 450 -12.78 -40.54 59.79
CA THR A 450 -13.50 -41.18 60.92
C THR A 450 -12.51 -41.28 62.06
N THR A 451 -12.73 -40.46 63.06
CA THR A 451 -12.08 -40.56 64.38
C THR A 451 -12.71 -41.77 65.10
N ILE A 452 -11.91 -42.74 65.50
CA ILE A 452 -12.28 -43.73 66.51
C ILE A 452 -11.31 -43.55 67.66
N GLU A 453 -11.90 -43.01 68.77
CA GLU A 453 -11.34 -43.21 70.12
C GLU A 453 -11.56 -44.65 70.53
N GLN A 454 -10.58 -45.31 71.16
CA GLN A 454 -10.73 -46.14 72.34
C GLN A 454 -9.40 -46.63 72.90
N ASN A 455 -9.24 -46.30 74.21
CA ASN A 455 -8.47 -46.90 75.34
C ASN A 455 -6.94 -46.86 75.23
#